data_3d0e6b01537f151cf7c8ece6f095c303
#
_entry.id   3d0e6b01537f151cf7c8ece6f095c303
#
_cell.length_a   1.000
_cell.length_b   1.000
_cell.length_c   1.000
_cell.angle_alpha   90.00
_cell.angle_beta   90.00
_cell.angle_gamma   90.00
#
_symmetry.space_group_name_H-M   'P 1'
#
loop_
_entity.id
_entity.type
_entity.pdbx_description
1 polymer ?
#
loop_
_entity_poly.entity_id
_entity_poly.type
_entity_poly.pdbx_seq_one_letter_code
_entity_poly.pdbx_strand_id
1 'polypeptide(L)'
;VTALAEAAERLGWSHERPDYTDLDAKREAGELGDVAARVERLLGLAKAAASRGPLVLAGSSLGAWISGRASLHVPVQALFLMAPPVAMKGAPPLDAARVPTSILHGWHDELIPAAEVVDWARQRDARLLLVDDSHRLSDHVAASAAAFAALLASL
;
A
#
# COMPACT_ATOMS: atom_id res chain seq x y z
N VAL A 1 -1.49 -9.02 -4.17
CA VAL A 1 -1.21 -9.13 -2.71
C VAL A 1 -0.65 -10.51 -2.37
N THR A 2 -1.19 -11.61 -2.91
CA THR A 2 -0.67 -12.98 -2.64
C THR A 2 0.81 -13.13 -3.02
N ALA A 3 1.22 -12.66 -4.18
CA ALA A 3 2.63 -12.70 -4.61
C ALA A 3 3.57 -11.90 -3.68
N LEU A 4 3.08 -10.84 -3.03
CA LEU A 4 3.87 -10.10 -2.02
C LEU A 4 4.05 -10.94 -0.75
N ALA A 5 3.00 -11.63 -0.30
CA ALA A 5 3.08 -12.50 0.86
C ALA A 5 4.11 -13.63 0.65
N GLU A 6 4.05 -14.29 -0.51
CA GLU A 6 5.03 -15.31 -0.89
C GLU A 6 6.47 -14.78 -0.98
N ALA A 7 6.65 -13.54 -1.46
CA ALA A 7 7.96 -12.89 -1.49
C ALA A 7 8.48 -12.60 -0.08
N ALA A 8 7.61 -12.14 0.83
CA ALA A 8 7.96 -11.92 2.23
C ALA A 8 8.38 -13.21 2.93
N GLU A 9 7.61 -14.30 2.78
CA GLU A 9 7.93 -15.61 3.38
C GLU A 9 9.26 -16.14 2.91
N ARG A 10 9.58 -16.03 1.62
CA ARG A 10 10.90 -16.44 1.08
C ARG A 10 12.08 -15.71 1.72
N LEU A 11 11.85 -14.50 2.23
CA LEU A 11 12.85 -13.68 2.91
C LEU A 11 12.78 -13.81 4.46
N GLY A 12 11.97 -14.72 4.97
CA GLY A 12 11.82 -14.96 6.40
C GLY A 12 10.92 -13.97 7.14
N TRP A 13 10.13 -13.17 6.41
CA TRP A 13 9.14 -12.27 7.00
C TRP A 13 7.81 -13.00 7.19
N SER A 14 7.21 -12.83 8.36
CA SER A 14 5.81 -13.19 8.57
C SER A 14 4.90 -12.10 7.97
N HIS A 15 3.69 -12.47 7.60
CA HIS A 15 2.71 -11.50 7.10
C HIS A 15 1.34 -11.72 7.73
N GLU A 16 0.57 -10.65 7.81
CA GLU A 16 -0.83 -10.65 8.20
C GLU A 16 -1.63 -9.78 7.21
N ARG A 17 -2.89 -10.13 6.99
CA ARG A 17 -3.80 -9.36 6.13
C ARG A 17 -5.08 -9.06 6.90
N PRO A 18 -5.50 -7.78 6.98
CA PRO A 18 -6.80 -7.47 7.56
C PRO A 18 -7.92 -8.02 6.69
N ASP A 19 -8.94 -8.61 7.31
CA ASP A 19 -10.18 -8.98 6.66
C ASP A 19 -11.16 -7.81 6.72
N TYR A 20 -11.61 -7.34 5.56
CA TYR A 20 -12.57 -6.25 5.41
C TYR A 20 -13.94 -6.70 4.89
N THR A 21 -14.20 -8.00 4.85
CA THR A 21 -15.43 -8.58 4.24
C THR A 21 -16.70 -7.97 4.83
N ASP A 22 -16.76 -7.76 6.13
CA ASP A 22 -17.91 -7.13 6.81
C ASP A 22 -18.10 -5.65 6.45
N LEU A 23 -17.00 -4.93 6.23
CA LEU A 23 -17.03 -3.53 5.80
C LEU A 23 -17.38 -3.43 4.30
N ASP A 24 -16.90 -4.36 3.49
CA ASP A 24 -17.25 -4.44 2.07
C ASP A 24 -18.73 -4.74 1.88
N ALA A 25 -19.31 -5.61 2.71
CA ALA A 25 -20.74 -5.95 2.67
C ALA A 25 -21.66 -4.76 2.99
N LYS A 26 -21.16 -3.77 3.73
CA LYS A 26 -21.91 -2.55 4.11
C LYS A 26 -21.69 -1.39 3.12
N ARG A 27 -20.78 -1.54 2.17
CA ARG A 27 -20.44 -0.49 1.22
C ARG A 27 -21.47 -0.45 0.09
N GLU A 28 -21.98 0.74 -0.21
CA GLU A 28 -22.81 0.96 -1.39
C GLU A 28 -21.95 1.00 -2.67
N ALA A 29 -22.56 0.64 -3.79
CA ALA A 29 -21.87 0.62 -5.08
C ALA A 29 -21.38 2.04 -5.44
N GLY A 30 -20.09 2.14 -5.80
CA GLY A 30 -19.45 3.42 -6.15
C GLY A 30 -18.98 4.28 -4.97
N GLU A 31 -19.18 3.84 -3.74
CA GLU A 31 -18.69 4.53 -2.55
C GLU A 31 -17.41 3.90 -1.99
N LEU A 32 -16.63 4.67 -1.22
CA LEU A 32 -15.43 4.18 -0.55
C LEU A 32 -15.73 3.31 0.66
N GLY A 33 -16.94 3.45 1.22
CA GLY A 33 -17.30 2.85 2.48
C GLY A 33 -16.61 3.50 3.68
N ASP A 34 -16.59 2.81 4.81
CA ASP A 34 -15.99 3.31 6.05
C ASP A 34 -14.47 3.15 6.02
N VAL A 35 -13.78 4.14 5.45
CA VAL A 35 -12.31 4.15 5.37
C VAL A 35 -11.65 4.31 6.74
N ALA A 36 -12.29 5.00 7.68
CA ALA A 36 -11.78 5.17 9.03
C ALA A 36 -11.72 3.82 9.77
N ALA A 37 -12.82 3.05 9.71
CA ALA A 37 -12.85 1.71 10.30
C ALA A 37 -11.82 0.76 9.69
N ARG A 38 -11.52 0.90 8.38
CA ARG A 38 -10.46 0.13 7.72
C ARG A 38 -9.08 0.49 8.25
N VAL A 39 -8.79 1.77 8.41
CA VAL A 39 -7.53 2.25 9.00
C VAL A 39 -7.38 1.75 10.43
N GLU A 40 -8.41 1.85 11.26
CA GLU A 40 -8.39 1.36 12.65
C GLU A 40 -8.13 -0.15 12.73
N ARG A 41 -8.75 -0.93 11.85
CA ARG A 41 -8.54 -2.39 11.80
C ARG A 41 -7.09 -2.73 11.44
N LEU A 42 -6.54 -2.07 10.43
CA LEU A 42 -5.13 -2.23 10.09
C LEU A 42 -4.22 -1.81 11.26
N LEU A 43 -4.52 -0.69 11.92
CA LEU A 43 -3.74 -0.21 13.07
C LEU A 43 -3.70 -1.21 14.22
N GLY A 44 -4.81 -1.90 14.49
CA GLY A 44 -4.83 -2.96 15.51
C GLY A 44 -3.82 -4.08 15.22
N LEU A 45 -3.83 -4.59 13.99
CA LEU A 45 -2.86 -5.60 13.53
C LEU A 45 -1.43 -5.06 13.50
N ALA A 46 -1.25 -3.86 12.98
CA ALA A 46 0.05 -3.22 12.84
C ALA A 46 0.74 -2.98 14.20
N LYS A 47 0.00 -2.50 15.19
CA LYS A 47 0.51 -2.33 16.56
C LYS A 47 0.94 -3.66 17.18
N ALA A 48 0.13 -4.70 17.01
CA ALA A 48 0.47 -6.05 17.48
C ALA A 48 1.71 -6.60 16.75
N ALA A 49 1.84 -6.39 15.44
CA ALA A 49 3.02 -6.80 14.68
C ALA A 49 4.27 -6.01 15.11
N ALA A 50 4.17 -4.69 15.23
CA ALA A 50 5.28 -3.82 15.63
C ALA A 50 5.85 -4.16 17.03
N SER A 51 5.03 -4.69 17.93
CA SER A 51 5.50 -5.16 19.24
C SER A 51 6.34 -6.44 19.17
N ARG A 52 6.30 -7.17 18.07
CA ARG A 52 7.04 -8.41 17.84
C ARG A 52 8.32 -8.23 17.02
N GLY A 53 8.45 -7.11 16.31
CA GLY A 53 9.62 -6.86 15.48
C GLY A 53 9.40 -5.76 14.44
N PRO A 54 10.31 -5.63 13.47
CA PRO A 54 10.21 -4.62 12.42
C PRO A 54 8.94 -4.81 11.59
N LEU A 55 8.27 -3.69 11.29
CA LEU A 55 7.02 -3.65 10.55
C LEU A 55 7.18 -2.96 9.20
N VAL A 56 6.68 -3.59 8.15
CA VAL A 56 6.48 -2.98 6.83
C VAL A 56 4.99 -3.04 6.49
N LEU A 57 4.43 -1.93 6.04
CA LEU A 57 3.06 -1.91 5.53
C LEU A 57 3.08 -1.92 4.00
N ALA A 58 2.23 -2.75 3.42
CA ALA A 58 2.07 -2.88 1.98
C ALA A 58 0.59 -2.85 1.60
N GLY A 59 0.27 -2.20 0.49
CA GLY A 59 -1.12 -2.12 0.03
C GLY A 59 -1.25 -1.79 -1.44
N SER A 60 -2.43 -2.08 -1.99
CA SER A 60 -2.78 -1.77 -3.37
C SER A 60 -4.06 -0.95 -3.42
N SER A 61 -4.09 0.09 -4.27
CA SER A 61 -5.23 0.99 -4.45
C SER A 61 -5.70 1.56 -3.09
N LEU A 62 -6.96 1.39 -2.72
CA LEU A 62 -7.46 1.81 -1.40
C LEU A 62 -6.60 1.24 -0.26
N GLY A 63 -6.08 0.02 -0.38
CA GLY A 63 -5.16 -0.56 0.60
C GLY A 63 -3.83 0.20 0.73
N ALA A 64 -3.34 0.81 -0.35
CA ALA A 64 -2.16 1.68 -0.31
C ALA A 64 -2.45 2.96 0.48
N TRP A 65 -3.62 3.58 0.25
CA TRP A 65 -4.06 4.74 1.01
C TRP A 65 -4.22 4.42 2.51
N ILE A 66 -4.86 3.29 2.83
CA ILE A 66 -5.03 2.83 4.22
C ILE A 66 -3.68 2.58 4.89
N SER A 67 -2.74 1.92 4.19
CA SER A 67 -1.38 1.66 4.68
C SER A 67 -0.60 2.95 4.94
N GLY A 68 -0.69 3.91 4.03
CA GLY A 68 -0.10 5.24 4.20
C GLY A 68 -0.65 5.93 5.46
N ARG A 69 -1.95 6.02 5.59
CA ARG A 69 -2.61 6.66 6.75
C ARG A 69 -2.26 5.96 8.07
N ALA A 70 -2.28 4.63 8.10
CA ALA A 70 -1.94 3.86 9.28
C ALA A 70 -0.49 4.08 9.72
N SER A 71 0.44 4.26 8.77
CA SER A 71 1.86 4.48 9.07
C SER A 71 2.14 5.74 9.88
N LEU A 72 1.22 6.70 9.92
CA LEU A 72 1.33 7.91 10.75
C LEU A 72 1.12 7.64 12.25
N HIS A 73 0.60 6.46 12.61
CA HIS A 73 0.14 6.13 13.97
C HIS A 73 0.81 4.89 14.57
N VAL A 74 1.75 4.28 13.86
CA VAL A 74 2.53 3.12 14.31
C VAL A 74 3.93 3.18 13.74
N PRO A 75 4.97 2.79 14.48
CA PRO A 75 6.32 2.73 13.93
C PRO A 75 6.42 1.72 12.79
N VAL A 76 6.79 2.18 11.61
CA VAL A 76 7.05 1.35 10.44
C VAL A 76 8.47 1.56 9.93
N GLN A 77 9.10 0.53 9.38
CA GLN A 77 10.44 0.63 8.78
C GLN A 77 10.37 1.03 7.31
N ALA A 78 9.32 0.63 6.61
CA ALA A 78 9.15 0.94 5.19
C ALA A 78 7.70 0.81 4.76
N LEU A 79 7.40 1.36 3.57
CA LEU A 79 6.10 1.27 2.90
C LEU A 79 6.28 0.72 1.48
N PHE A 80 5.36 -0.16 1.06
CA PHE A 80 5.23 -0.61 -0.31
C PHE A 80 3.82 -0.31 -0.82
N LEU A 81 3.71 0.61 -1.76
CA LEU A 81 2.41 1.13 -2.22
C LEU A 81 2.22 0.82 -3.72
N MET A 82 1.19 0.08 -4.07
CA MET A 82 0.82 -0.22 -5.45
C MET A 82 -0.40 0.60 -5.84
N ALA A 83 -0.34 1.26 -7.00
CA ALA A 83 -1.41 2.10 -7.53
C ALA A 83 -2.05 3.00 -6.43
N PRO A 84 -1.24 3.80 -5.69
CA PRO A 84 -1.75 4.57 -4.55
C PRO A 84 -2.63 5.74 -5.00
N PRO A 85 -3.87 5.87 -4.51
CA PRO A 85 -4.71 7.03 -4.78
C PRO A 85 -4.24 8.22 -3.95
N VAL A 86 -3.41 9.08 -4.55
CA VAL A 86 -2.84 10.26 -3.88
C VAL A 86 -3.88 11.34 -3.62
N ALA A 87 -4.92 11.41 -4.45
CA ALA A 87 -6.12 12.21 -4.23
C ALA A 87 -7.36 11.34 -4.48
N MET A 88 -8.31 11.40 -3.57
CA MET A 88 -9.48 10.54 -3.60
C MET A 88 -10.70 11.34 -3.15
N LYS A 89 -11.78 11.35 -3.98
CA LYS A 89 -13.02 12.02 -3.59
C LYS A 89 -13.60 11.37 -2.32
N GLY A 90 -13.96 12.19 -1.34
CA GLY A 90 -14.57 11.71 -0.09
C GLY A 90 -13.55 11.25 0.97
N ALA A 91 -12.25 11.41 0.72
CA ALA A 91 -11.20 11.14 1.70
C ALA A 91 -10.10 12.24 1.64
N PRO A 92 -9.35 12.44 2.73
CA PRO A 92 -8.19 13.34 2.70
C PRO A 92 -7.15 12.86 1.68
N PRO A 93 -6.29 13.75 1.17
CA PRO A 93 -5.14 13.36 0.36
C PRO A 93 -4.29 12.30 1.07
N LEU A 94 -3.61 11.46 0.29
CA LEU A 94 -2.69 10.46 0.84
C LEU A 94 -1.58 11.15 1.60
N ASP A 95 -1.44 10.78 2.86
CA ASP A 95 -0.30 11.10 3.70
C ASP A 95 0.25 9.81 4.34
N ALA A 96 1.54 9.80 4.65
CA ALA A 96 2.22 8.62 5.16
C ALA A 96 3.48 9.03 5.95
N ALA A 97 3.96 8.14 6.79
CA ALA A 97 5.23 8.32 7.50
C ALA A 97 6.40 8.56 6.53
N ARG A 98 7.37 9.38 6.96
CA ARG A 98 8.60 9.67 6.21
C ARG A 98 9.64 8.56 6.43
N VAL A 99 9.40 7.42 5.80
CA VAL A 99 10.24 6.21 5.84
C VAL A 99 10.57 5.76 4.41
N PRO A 100 11.55 4.89 4.20
CA PRO A 100 11.82 4.30 2.89
C PRO A 100 10.53 3.77 2.27
N THR A 101 10.16 4.32 1.12
CA THR A 101 8.91 4.01 0.43
C THR A 101 9.20 3.59 -1.01
N SER A 102 8.68 2.44 -1.41
CA SER A 102 8.68 1.98 -2.79
C SER A 102 7.26 1.97 -3.34
N ILE A 103 7.10 2.52 -4.53
CA ILE A 103 5.82 2.64 -5.22
C ILE A 103 5.92 1.90 -6.54
N LEU A 104 4.87 1.14 -6.89
CA LEU A 104 4.69 0.59 -8.23
C LEU A 104 3.36 1.07 -8.79
N HIS A 105 3.39 1.63 -10.01
CA HIS A 105 2.21 2.23 -10.62
C HIS A 105 2.17 2.00 -12.14
N GLY A 106 0.96 1.89 -12.70
CA GLY A 106 0.76 1.72 -14.13
C GLY A 106 0.73 3.06 -14.87
N TRP A 107 1.46 3.15 -16.00
CA TRP A 107 1.39 4.32 -16.88
C TRP A 107 -0.02 4.62 -17.39
N HIS A 108 -0.82 3.56 -17.60
CA HIS A 108 -2.16 3.61 -18.17
C HIS A 108 -3.24 3.42 -17.12
N ASP A 109 -2.95 3.76 -15.85
CA ASP A 109 -3.94 3.69 -14.78
C ASP A 109 -5.09 4.64 -15.10
N GLU A 110 -6.27 4.08 -15.30
CA GLU A 110 -7.49 4.78 -15.70
C GLU A 110 -8.22 5.45 -14.54
N LEU A 111 -7.83 5.13 -13.30
CA LEU A 111 -8.44 5.67 -12.07
C LEU A 111 -7.56 6.71 -11.40
N ILE A 112 -6.23 6.51 -11.45
CA ILE A 112 -5.25 7.33 -10.73
C ILE A 112 -4.19 7.79 -11.73
N PRO A 113 -4.19 9.07 -12.14
CA PRO A 113 -3.22 9.58 -13.10
C PRO A 113 -1.79 9.38 -12.66
N ALA A 114 -0.96 8.79 -13.51
CA ALA A 114 0.45 8.53 -13.20
C ALA A 114 1.21 9.81 -12.81
N ALA A 115 0.90 10.95 -13.43
CA ALA A 115 1.52 12.23 -13.12
C ALA A 115 1.34 12.63 -11.64
N GLU A 116 0.17 12.40 -11.06
CA GLU A 116 -0.09 12.70 -9.65
C GLU A 116 0.77 11.83 -8.73
N VAL A 117 0.95 10.56 -9.06
CA VAL A 117 1.80 9.63 -8.30
C VAL A 117 3.28 10.00 -8.44
N VAL A 118 3.72 10.41 -9.63
CA VAL A 118 5.09 10.93 -9.86
C VAL A 118 5.36 12.14 -8.97
N ASP A 119 4.46 13.10 -8.93
CA ASP A 119 4.62 14.31 -8.12
C ASP A 119 4.63 14.00 -6.62
N TRP A 120 3.76 13.12 -6.16
CA TRP A 120 3.74 12.68 -4.76
C TRP A 120 5.02 11.92 -4.39
N ALA A 121 5.50 11.03 -5.24
CA ALA A 121 6.74 10.28 -5.02
C ALA A 121 7.95 11.22 -4.95
N ARG A 122 8.04 12.20 -5.84
CA ARG A 122 9.11 13.21 -5.87
C ARG A 122 9.18 14.02 -4.58
N GLN A 123 8.03 14.48 -4.07
CA GLN A 123 7.96 15.26 -2.83
C GLN A 123 8.42 14.47 -1.59
N ARG A 124 8.51 13.15 -1.69
CA ARG A 124 8.83 12.24 -0.59
C ARG A 124 10.14 11.49 -0.77
N ASP A 125 10.85 11.74 -1.86
CA ASP A 125 12.05 10.99 -2.27
C ASP A 125 11.79 9.47 -2.31
N ALA A 126 10.55 9.08 -2.66
CA ALA A 126 10.16 7.68 -2.76
C ALA A 126 10.72 7.03 -4.02
N ARG A 127 11.09 5.75 -3.94
CA ARG A 127 11.39 4.95 -5.12
C ARG A 127 10.12 4.70 -5.90
N LEU A 128 10.12 5.01 -7.19
CA LEU A 128 8.97 4.80 -8.06
C LEU A 128 9.35 3.92 -9.26
N LEU A 129 8.59 2.86 -9.46
CA LEU A 129 8.61 2.03 -10.66
C LEU A 129 7.31 2.23 -11.43
N LEU A 130 7.41 2.77 -12.63
CA LEU A 130 6.30 2.88 -13.57
C LEU A 130 6.37 1.74 -14.58
N VAL A 131 5.26 1.06 -14.80
CA VAL A 131 5.14 -0.10 -15.67
C VAL A 131 4.06 0.13 -16.73
N ASP A 132 4.19 -0.54 -17.87
CA ASP A 132 3.20 -0.52 -18.97
C ASP A 132 1.98 -1.38 -18.59
N ASP A 133 1.14 -0.85 -17.70
CA ASP A 133 -0.02 -1.56 -17.15
C ASP A 133 -1.12 -0.55 -16.73
N SER A 134 -2.30 -1.08 -16.47
CA SER A 134 -3.47 -0.39 -15.96
C SER A 134 -3.49 -0.34 -14.42
N HIS A 135 -4.61 0.12 -13.84
CA HIS A 135 -4.81 0.19 -12.38
C HIS A 135 -4.60 -1.15 -11.66
N ARG A 136 -4.96 -2.26 -12.28
CA ARG A 136 -4.89 -3.59 -11.66
C ARG A 136 -3.50 -4.17 -11.57
N LEU A 137 -2.54 -3.69 -12.38
CA LEU A 137 -1.16 -4.17 -12.43
C LEU A 137 -1.07 -5.70 -12.68
N SER A 138 -2.04 -6.23 -13.45
CA SER A 138 -2.22 -7.68 -13.65
C SER A 138 -1.09 -8.31 -14.45
N ASP A 139 -0.49 -7.56 -15.38
CA ASP A 139 0.59 -8.04 -16.25
C ASP A 139 1.96 -7.90 -15.59
N HIS A 140 2.05 -7.22 -14.44
CA HIS A 140 3.30 -6.94 -13.72
C HIS A 140 3.33 -7.48 -12.28
N VAL A 141 2.64 -8.61 -12.04
CA VAL A 141 2.63 -9.27 -10.72
C VAL A 141 4.03 -9.69 -10.28
N ALA A 142 4.83 -10.25 -11.20
CA ALA A 142 6.22 -10.63 -10.91
C ALA A 142 7.11 -9.42 -10.62
N ALA A 143 6.95 -8.31 -11.35
CA ALA A 143 7.66 -7.06 -11.10
C ALA A 143 7.28 -6.47 -9.74
N SER A 144 6.00 -6.54 -9.36
CA SER A 144 5.52 -6.11 -8.04
C SER A 144 6.18 -6.91 -6.91
N ALA A 145 6.23 -8.23 -7.05
CA ALA A 145 6.87 -9.11 -6.06
C ALA A 145 8.38 -8.87 -5.96
N ALA A 146 9.06 -8.67 -7.11
CA ALA A 146 10.50 -8.38 -7.16
C ALA A 146 10.82 -7.01 -6.51
N ALA A 147 10.04 -5.98 -6.81
CA ALA A 147 10.22 -4.65 -6.21
C ALA A 147 10.00 -4.67 -4.69
N PHE A 148 9.00 -5.43 -4.22
CA PHE A 148 8.75 -5.62 -2.80
C PHE A 148 9.89 -6.39 -2.12
N ALA A 149 10.34 -7.49 -2.71
CA ALA A 149 11.48 -8.25 -2.20
C ALA A 149 12.75 -7.39 -2.11
N ALA A 150 13.01 -6.56 -3.10
CA ALA A 150 14.14 -5.63 -3.08
C ALA A 150 14.04 -4.61 -1.94
N LEU A 151 12.84 -4.11 -1.64
CA LEU A 151 12.61 -3.24 -0.48
C LEU A 151 12.94 -3.98 0.82
N LEU A 152 12.36 -5.17 1.03
CA LEU A 152 12.59 -5.97 2.24
C LEU A 152 14.07 -6.33 2.44
N ALA A 153 14.77 -6.67 1.36
CA ALA A 153 16.20 -7.00 1.41
C ALA A 153 17.11 -5.80 1.73
N SER A 154 16.59 -4.57 1.60
CA SER A 154 17.32 -3.33 1.91
C SER A 154 17.19 -2.88 3.37
N LEU A 155 16.35 -3.54 4.14
CA LEU A 155 16.09 -3.23 5.55
C LEU A 155 17.00 -4.02 6.50
#